data_e4a95cfdfab2c811b114988e2d4ff24b
#
_entry.id   e4a95cfdfab2c811b114988e2d4ff24b
#
_cell.length_a   1.000
_cell.length_b   1.000
_cell.length_c   1.000
_cell.angle_alpha   90.00
_cell.angle_beta   90.00
_cell.angle_gamma   90.00
#
_symmetry.space_group_name_H-M   'P 1'
#
loop_
_entity.id
_entity.type
_entity.pdbx_description
1 polymer ?
#
loop_
_entity_poly.entity_id
_entity_poly.type
_entity_poly.pdbx_seq_one_letter_code
_entity_poly.pdbx_strand_id
1 'polypeptide(L)'
;MQAQPAGSKWVQAQPADQAQPARLVCGRRMWYNVGIGKILKKGTVKQMIKQMYSRSAEFQRFETLKRNREKRTQQKLMFLEGVHPIEQAIAHGWQFAAMAYAGGRRLSGWAQDMLAKARPEVIYEMSPELHAELSDRENPCELIALLRQRTDGLQRLTQAAQSQPNPLFVLFDRPQGPGNLGTLIRSADAFGACGVLTTGHAADFYDPQCLRATIGTLFARPFAALESMQDALDWAASLPVRLNIVGTSAHGTCLLEEVDLTGPTLLLVGNETFGLSKGWKEHCDVLAKIPIQGSASSLNAGCAASICLYEIDRQRRQAGRAVPGATCCRASY
;
A
#
# COMPACT_ATOMS: atom_id res chain seq x y z
N MET A 1 -56.02 8.90 -34.60
CA MET A 1 -56.60 8.33 -33.37
C MET A 1 -55.60 8.47 -32.26
N GLN A 2 -55.85 9.39 -31.37
CA GLN A 2 -54.97 9.75 -30.23
C GLN A 2 -55.33 8.82 -29.04
N ALA A 3 -54.36 8.38 -28.29
CA ALA A 3 -54.54 7.81 -26.96
C ALA A 3 -53.57 8.50 -26.00
N GLN A 4 -54.10 9.22 -25.03
CA GLN A 4 -53.38 9.84 -23.91
C GLN A 4 -53.09 8.81 -22.81
N PRO A 5 -52.02 8.94 -22.04
CA PRO A 5 -51.79 8.16 -20.81
C PRO A 5 -52.39 8.83 -19.57
N ALA A 6 -52.85 7.97 -18.67
CA ALA A 6 -53.49 8.28 -17.40
C ALA A 6 -52.56 8.91 -16.35
N GLY A 7 -53.06 9.88 -15.62
CA GLY A 7 -52.37 10.59 -14.55
C GLY A 7 -52.26 9.82 -13.25
N SER A 8 -51.11 9.87 -12.61
CA SER A 8 -50.91 9.45 -11.23
C SER A 8 -51.07 10.65 -10.27
N LYS A 9 -51.93 10.48 -9.30
CA LYS A 9 -52.24 11.46 -8.24
C LYS A 9 -51.12 11.50 -7.21
N TRP A 10 -50.53 12.68 -7.01
CA TRP A 10 -49.67 12.97 -5.86
C TRP A 10 -50.55 13.37 -4.66
N VAL A 11 -50.41 12.66 -3.54
CA VAL A 11 -51.01 13.02 -2.25
C VAL A 11 -50.07 13.99 -1.56
N GLN A 12 -50.51 15.22 -1.33
CA GLN A 12 -49.82 16.22 -0.51
C GLN A 12 -50.03 15.87 0.97
N ALA A 13 -48.93 15.69 1.71
CA ALA A 13 -48.95 15.65 3.17
C ALA A 13 -48.77 17.07 3.72
N GLN A 14 -49.67 17.47 4.63
CA GLN A 14 -49.64 18.73 5.36
C GLN A 14 -48.55 18.75 6.43
N PRO A 15 -47.95 19.92 6.77
CA PRO A 15 -46.91 20.04 7.80
C PRO A 15 -47.54 20.07 9.21
N ALA A 16 -46.97 19.28 10.10
CA ALA A 16 -47.30 19.28 11.52
C ALA A 16 -46.52 20.34 12.30
N ASP A 17 -47.24 20.99 13.09
CA ASP A 17 -47.05 21.91 14.19
C ASP A 17 -45.67 22.26 14.76
N GLN A 18 -45.55 23.56 15.05
CA GLN A 18 -44.46 24.24 15.68
C GLN A 18 -44.29 23.84 17.16
N ALA A 19 -43.13 23.30 17.52
CA ALA A 19 -42.68 23.22 18.91
C ALA A 19 -41.56 24.23 19.15
N GLN A 20 -41.75 25.15 20.09
CA GLN A 20 -40.81 26.17 20.51
C GLN A 20 -39.53 25.57 21.15
N PRO A 21 -38.34 26.15 20.97
CA PRO A 21 -37.12 25.67 21.63
C PRO A 21 -37.05 26.12 23.09
N ALA A 22 -36.88 25.16 23.99
CA ALA A 22 -36.54 25.39 25.38
C ALA A 22 -35.16 26.03 25.51
N ARG A 23 -35.07 27.17 26.17
CA ARG A 23 -33.82 27.83 26.59
C ARG A 23 -33.03 26.92 27.53
N LEU A 24 -31.91 26.38 27.08
CA LEU A 24 -30.92 25.76 27.96
C LEU A 24 -29.92 26.81 28.45
N VAL A 25 -29.93 26.99 29.77
CA VAL A 25 -29.00 27.86 30.53
C VAL A 25 -27.58 27.33 30.38
N CYS A 26 -26.70 28.19 29.91
CA CYS A 26 -25.26 27.95 29.76
C CYS A 26 -24.60 27.88 31.14
N GLY A 27 -24.32 26.67 31.62
CA GLY A 27 -23.46 26.43 32.76
C GLY A 27 -22.04 26.14 32.30
N ARG A 28 -21.12 27.11 32.46
CA ARG A 28 -19.68 26.88 32.26
C ARG A 28 -19.22 25.81 33.26
N ARG A 29 -18.92 24.59 32.79
CA ARG A 29 -18.10 23.62 33.52
C ARG A 29 -16.69 23.61 32.92
N MET A 30 -15.78 24.12 33.71
CA MET A 30 -14.34 24.01 33.51
C MET A 30 -13.97 22.52 33.68
N TRP A 31 -13.54 21.85 32.63
CA TRP A 31 -13.10 20.44 32.69
C TRP A 31 -11.62 20.43 33.05
N TYR A 32 -11.31 20.02 34.25
CA TYR A 32 -9.95 19.64 34.64
C TYR A 32 -9.63 18.26 34.03
N ASN A 33 -8.48 18.19 33.35
CA ASN A 33 -7.89 16.96 32.82
C ASN A 33 -7.57 15.99 33.98
N VAL A 34 -8.32 14.91 34.10
CA VAL A 34 -7.90 13.73 34.87
C VAL A 34 -8.11 12.53 33.93
N GLY A 35 -7.00 12.02 33.37
CA GLY A 35 -6.99 10.87 32.52
C GLY A 35 -7.35 9.58 33.27
N ILE A 36 -8.56 9.09 33.11
CA ILE A 36 -8.95 7.75 33.58
C ILE A 36 -9.17 6.90 32.32
N GLY A 37 -8.23 5.97 32.09
CA GLY A 37 -8.28 5.04 30.97
C GLY A 37 -9.45 4.07 31.08
N LYS A 38 -10.32 4.04 30.08
CA LYS A 38 -11.32 2.98 29.90
C LYS A 38 -10.62 1.69 29.47
N ILE A 39 -10.98 0.59 30.14
CA ILE A 39 -10.42 -0.74 29.87
C ILE A 39 -11.44 -1.55 29.06
N LEU A 40 -11.08 -1.97 27.86
CA LEU A 40 -11.84 -2.98 27.13
C LEU A 40 -11.57 -4.38 27.73
N LYS A 41 -12.58 -4.95 28.37
CA LYS A 41 -12.52 -6.33 28.89
C LYS A 41 -12.89 -7.31 27.78
N LYS A 42 -11.89 -7.97 27.18
CA LYS A 42 -11.97 -9.36 26.69
C LYS A 42 -10.55 -9.86 26.45
N GLY A 43 -10.06 -10.76 27.33
CA GLY A 43 -8.82 -11.54 27.13
C GLY A 43 -7.51 -10.80 27.47
N THR A 44 -7.03 -10.95 28.64
CA THR A 44 -5.65 -11.00 29.22
C THR A 44 -4.55 -10.00 28.83
N VAL A 45 -4.78 -8.96 28.03
CA VAL A 45 -3.85 -7.84 27.88
C VAL A 45 -4.61 -6.55 28.10
N LYS A 46 -4.23 -5.81 29.13
CA LYS A 46 -4.80 -4.51 29.51
C LYS A 46 -4.30 -3.46 28.49
N GLN A 47 -5.01 -3.27 27.37
CA GLN A 47 -4.67 -2.22 26.41
C GLN A 47 -4.99 -0.85 27.01
N MET A 48 -4.00 0.06 26.95
CA MET A 48 -4.14 1.43 27.44
C MET A 48 -4.84 2.28 26.36
N ILE A 49 -6.04 2.79 26.68
CA ILE A 49 -6.73 3.77 25.85
C ILE A 49 -6.40 5.15 26.40
N LYS A 50 -5.81 6.01 25.57
CA LYS A 50 -5.53 7.42 25.87
C LYS A 50 -6.50 8.31 25.10
N GLN A 51 -6.98 9.35 25.76
CA GLN A 51 -7.82 10.37 25.14
C GLN A 51 -6.97 11.46 24.49
N MET A 52 -7.35 11.89 23.29
CA MET A 52 -6.65 12.91 22.52
C MET A 52 -7.68 13.90 21.94
N TYR A 53 -7.97 14.94 22.70
CA TYR A 53 -8.97 15.98 22.37
C TYR A 53 -8.36 17.34 22.05
N SER A 54 -7.04 17.42 21.93
CA SER A 54 -6.30 18.61 21.54
C SER A 54 -5.12 18.23 20.64
N ARG A 55 -4.51 19.21 19.97
CA ARG A 55 -3.28 19.03 19.18
C ARG A 55 -2.07 18.81 20.10
N SER A 56 -2.07 17.69 20.80
CA SER A 56 -0.98 17.26 21.67
C SER A 56 0.26 16.83 20.87
N ALA A 57 1.35 16.51 21.59
CA ALA A 57 2.56 15.95 20.99
C ALA A 57 2.27 14.63 20.24
N GLU A 58 1.33 13.82 20.76
CA GLU A 58 0.89 12.58 20.12
C GLU A 58 0.17 12.86 18.80
N PHE A 59 -0.73 13.86 18.74
CA PHE A 59 -1.38 14.26 17.50
C PHE A 59 -0.35 14.73 16.46
N GLN A 60 0.56 15.62 16.86
CA GLN A 60 1.63 16.11 16.01
C GLN A 60 2.52 14.97 15.49
N ARG A 61 2.69 13.90 16.27
CA ARG A 61 3.41 12.71 15.85
C ARG A 61 2.72 12.01 14.68
N PHE A 62 1.39 11.79 14.74
CA PHE A 62 0.63 11.24 13.62
C PHE A 62 0.74 12.12 12.38
N GLU A 63 0.53 13.42 12.53
CA GLU A 63 0.62 14.40 11.45
C GLU A 63 2.02 14.43 10.82
N THR A 64 3.07 14.46 11.65
CA THR A 64 4.45 14.47 11.20
C THR A 64 4.82 13.20 10.44
N LEU A 65 4.45 12.02 10.95
CA LEU A 65 4.73 10.75 10.30
C LEU A 65 3.97 10.61 8.98
N LYS A 66 2.79 11.20 8.86
CA LYS A 66 2.05 11.27 7.61
C LYS A 66 2.78 12.11 6.55
N ARG A 67 3.39 13.25 6.93
CA ARG A 67 3.92 14.24 5.98
C ARG A 67 5.43 14.20 5.76
N ASN A 68 6.20 13.71 6.75
CA ASN A 68 7.65 13.87 6.77
C ASN A 68 8.41 12.54 6.71
N ARG A 69 9.11 12.30 5.58
CA ARG A 69 9.93 11.11 5.34
C ARG A 69 11.03 10.93 6.37
N GLU A 70 11.78 12.00 6.69
CA GLU A 70 12.90 11.91 7.63
C GLU A 70 12.42 11.48 9.01
N LYS A 71 11.27 12.00 9.46
CA LYS A 71 10.68 11.60 10.73
C LYS A 71 10.20 10.16 10.73
N ARG A 72 9.64 9.68 9.60
CA ARG A 72 9.33 8.24 9.44
C ARG A 72 10.58 7.39 9.59
N THR A 73 11.68 7.79 8.94
CA THR A 73 12.96 7.07 9.00
C THR A 73 13.59 7.11 10.39
N GLN A 74 13.61 8.30 11.05
CA GLN A 74 14.16 8.45 12.40
C GLN A 74 13.40 7.63 13.44
N GLN A 75 12.06 7.67 13.40
CA GLN A 75 11.23 6.96 14.36
C GLN A 75 11.00 5.48 13.99
N LYS A 76 11.38 5.05 12.81
CA LYS A 76 11.10 3.72 12.26
C LYS A 76 9.60 3.39 12.30
N LEU A 77 8.76 4.41 12.00
CA LEU A 77 7.31 4.32 12.00
C LEU A 77 6.76 4.80 10.66
N MET A 78 5.55 4.34 10.33
CA MET A 78 4.78 4.80 9.18
C MET A 78 3.32 5.04 9.58
N PHE A 79 2.67 5.95 8.86
CA PHE A 79 1.25 6.25 8.98
C PHE A 79 0.45 5.38 8.02
N LEU A 80 -0.63 4.77 8.50
CA LEU A 80 -1.51 3.91 7.71
C LEU A 80 -2.98 4.26 7.95
N GLU A 81 -3.72 4.40 6.85
CA GLU A 81 -5.16 4.58 6.85
C GLU A 81 -5.80 3.70 5.77
N GLY A 82 -6.94 3.10 6.09
CA GLY A 82 -7.75 2.33 5.15
C GLY A 82 -8.07 0.92 5.64
N VAL A 83 -9.27 0.45 5.30
CA VAL A 83 -9.77 -0.86 5.74
C VAL A 83 -8.83 -1.97 5.27
N HIS A 84 -8.70 -2.13 3.97
CA HIS A 84 -7.90 -3.20 3.39
C HIS A 84 -6.40 -3.15 3.73
N PRO A 85 -5.72 -1.99 3.71
CA PRO A 85 -4.34 -1.90 4.17
C PRO A 85 -4.14 -2.34 5.63
N ILE A 86 -5.05 -2.00 6.54
CA ILE A 86 -4.98 -2.43 7.95
C ILE A 86 -5.16 -3.95 8.05
N GLU A 87 -6.13 -4.53 7.34
CA GLU A 87 -6.33 -5.98 7.29
C GLU A 87 -5.09 -6.72 6.78
N GLN A 88 -4.50 -6.25 5.69
CA GLN A 88 -3.29 -6.84 5.12
C GLN A 88 -2.09 -6.73 6.07
N ALA A 89 -1.91 -5.59 6.73
CA ALA A 89 -0.85 -5.42 7.71
C ALA A 89 -0.99 -6.42 8.88
N ILE A 90 -2.22 -6.62 9.36
CA ILE A 90 -2.51 -7.61 10.43
C ILE A 90 -2.26 -9.03 9.92
N ALA A 91 -2.78 -9.39 8.74
CA ALA A 91 -2.65 -10.72 8.14
C ALA A 91 -1.19 -11.13 7.94
N HIS A 92 -0.33 -10.16 7.63
CA HIS A 92 1.10 -10.38 7.42
C HIS A 92 1.99 -10.06 8.64
N GLY A 93 1.40 -9.97 9.84
CA GLY A 93 2.13 -9.90 11.10
C GLY A 93 2.95 -8.62 11.30
N TRP A 94 2.46 -7.48 10.78
CA TRP A 94 3.11 -6.20 11.04
C TRP A 94 2.77 -5.69 12.43
N GLN A 95 3.72 -4.99 13.06
CA GLN A 95 3.59 -4.49 14.43
C GLN A 95 2.94 -3.11 14.43
N PHE A 96 1.88 -2.96 15.23
CA PHE A 96 1.16 -1.71 15.43
C PHE A 96 1.65 -1.00 16.68
N ALA A 97 2.35 0.12 16.50
CA ALA A 97 2.79 0.98 17.61
C ALA A 97 1.61 1.77 18.21
N ALA A 98 0.68 2.21 17.37
CA ALA A 98 -0.52 2.88 17.84
C ALA A 98 -1.68 2.67 16.86
N MET A 99 -2.92 2.73 17.38
CA MET A 99 -4.12 2.89 16.57
C MET A 99 -4.98 3.99 17.16
N ALA A 100 -5.71 4.69 16.30
CA ALA A 100 -6.58 5.79 16.69
C ALA A 100 -7.94 5.67 16.03
N TYR A 101 -8.99 6.13 16.73
CA TYR A 101 -10.35 6.20 16.24
C TYR A 101 -11.07 7.45 16.73
N ALA A 102 -12.14 7.87 16.03
CA ALA A 102 -12.97 8.98 16.44
C ALA A 102 -13.87 8.60 17.64
N GLY A 103 -13.78 9.32 18.73
CA GLY A 103 -14.66 9.19 19.88
C GLY A 103 -16.09 9.63 19.60
N GLY A 104 -16.97 9.43 20.56
CA GLY A 104 -18.39 9.84 20.48
C GLY A 104 -19.29 8.91 19.67
N ARG A 105 -18.74 7.89 19.01
CA ARG A 105 -19.49 6.84 18.28
C ARG A 105 -19.09 5.46 18.76
N ARG A 106 -20.03 4.50 18.65
CA ARG A 106 -19.71 3.10 18.87
C ARG A 106 -18.90 2.59 17.68
N LEU A 107 -17.76 1.95 17.94
CA LEU A 107 -16.97 1.31 16.91
C LEU A 107 -17.77 0.20 16.21
N SER A 108 -17.61 0.08 14.91
CA SER A 108 -18.14 -1.03 14.13
C SER A 108 -17.55 -2.37 14.59
N GLY A 109 -18.21 -3.47 14.23
CA GLY A 109 -17.68 -4.80 14.49
C GLY A 109 -16.31 -5.02 13.85
N TRP A 110 -16.10 -4.46 12.65
CA TRP A 110 -14.81 -4.48 11.96
C TRP A 110 -13.71 -3.79 12.78
N ALA A 111 -13.95 -2.56 13.22
CA ALA A 111 -12.93 -1.80 13.97
C ALA A 111 -12.58 -2.48 15.31
N GLN A 112 -13.57 -3.04 16.01
CA GLN A 112 -13.35 -3.80 17.24
C GLN A 112 -12.50 -5.06 16.99
N ASP A 113 -12.76 -5.79 15.89
CA ASP A 113 -12.02 -6.97 15.49
C ASP A 113 -10.56 -6.63 15.10
N MET A 114 -10.36 -5.53 14.35
CA MET A 114 -9.03 -5.07 13.96
C MET A 114 -8.20 -4.65 15.18
N LEU A 115 -8.77 -3.91 16.12
CA LEU A 115 -8.08 -3.54 17.38
C LEU A 115 -7.69 -4.78 18.19
N ALA A 116 -8.58 -5.77 18.24
CA ALA A 116 -8.31 -7.02 18.98
C ALA A 116 -7.20 -7.86 18.33
N LYS A 117 -7.15 -7.92 16.98
CA LYS A 117 -6.15 -8.67 16.22
C LYS A 117 -4.80 -7.95 16.15
N ALA A 118 -4.80 -6.65 15.88
CA ALA A 118 -3.59 -5.84 15.76
C ALA A 118 -2.81 -5.71 17.06
N ARG A 119 -3.49 -5.71 18.21
CA ARG A 119 -2.92 -5.54 19.56
C ARG A 119 -1.92 -4.38 19.63
N PRO A 120 -2.32 -3.14 19.26
CA PRO A 120 -1.41 -2.00 19.26
C PRO A 120 -0.87 -1.74 20.66
N GLU A 121 0.31 -1.13 20.77
CA GLU A 121 0.91 -0.75 22.06
C GLU A 121 0.04 0.28 22.77
N VAL A 122 -0.55 1.22 22.00
CA VAL A 122 -1.44 2.27 22.52
C VAL A 122 -2.63 2.45 21.58
N ILE A 123 -3.81 2.67 22.17
CA ILE A 123 -5.03 3.08 21.44
C ILE A 123 -5.34 4.52 21.82
N TYR A 124 -5.64 5.36 20.82
CA TYR A 124 -6.06 6.74 21.02
C TYR A 124 -7.54 6.90 20.64
N GLU A 125 -8.33 7.44 21.58
CA GLU A 125 -9.67 7.95 21.29
C GLU A 125 -9.52 9.45 21.00
N MET A 126 -9.72 9.86 19.74
CA MET A 126 -9.58 11.25 19.29
C MET A 126 -10.92 11.97 19.25
N SER A 127 -10.91 13.33 19.28
CA SER A 127 -12.11 14.05 18.86
C SER A 127 -12.37 13.79 17.38
N PRO A 128 -13.66 13.79 16.94
CA PRO A 128 -14.00 13.55 15.53
C PRO A 128 -13.29 14.52 14.57
N GLU A 129 -13.11 15.78 14.99
CA GLU A 129 -12.47 16.83 14.21
C GLU A 129 -10.98 16.52 13.98
N LEU A 130 -10.25 16.14 15.03
CA LEU A 130 -8.84 15.78 14.94
C LEU A 130 -8.64 14.50 14.10
N HIS A 131 -9.54 13.53 14.25
CA HIS A 131 -9.50 12.33 13.46
C HIS A 131 -9.70 12.62 11.96
N ALA A 132 -10.68 13.45 11.62
CA ALA A 132 -10.94 13.87 10.25
C ALA A 132 -9.77 14.68 9.65
N GLU A 133 -9.09 15.50 10.46
CA GLU A 133 -7.92 16.27 10.04
C GLU A 133 -6.72 15.38 9.65
N LEU A 134 -6.55 14.24 10.32
CA LEU A 134 -5.51 13.27 9.97
C LEU A 134 -5.81 12.50 8.69
N SER A 135 -7.06 12.40 8.27
CA SER A 135 -7.45 11.72 7.04
C SER A 135 -7.23 12.60 5.81
N ASP A 136 -6.85 11.99 4.68
CA ASP A 136 -6.86 12.64 3.35
C ASP A 136 -8.12 12.29 2.56
N ARG A 137 -9.12 11.68 3.20
CA ARG A 137 -10.33 11.20 2.55
C ARG A 137 -11.52 12.05 2.95
N GLU A 138 -12.44 12.29 2.02
CA GLU A 138 -13.74 12.90 2.34
C GLU A 138 -14.51 12.10 3.40
N ASN A 139 -14.41 10.77 3.32
CA ASN A 139 -14.93 9.85 4.32
C ASN A 139 -13.77 9.15 5.02
N PRO A 140 -13.32 9.64 6.19
CA PRO A 140 -12.24 9.05 6.96
C PRO A 140 -12.50 7.58 7.29
N CYS A 141 -11.46 6.75 7.20
CA CYS A 141 -11.53 5.39 7.71
C CYS A 141 -11.71 5.43 9.23
N GLU A 142 -12.49 4.51 9.78
CA GLU A 142 -12.77 4.46 11.22
C GLU A 142 -11.51 4.31 12.08
N LEU A 143 -10.48 3.65 11.53
CA LEU A 143 -9.18 3.45 12.18
C LEU A 143 -8.05 4.11 11.38
N ILE A 144 -7.16 4.77 12.11
CA ILE A 144 -5.85 5.24 11.65
C ILE A 144 -4.80 4.52 12.50
N ALA A 145 -3.65 4.17 11.90
CA ALA A 145 -2.61 3.42 12.59
C ALA A 145 -1.20 4.00 12.37
N LEU A 146 -0.34 3.77 13.36
CA LEU A 146 1.10 3.89 13.24
C LEU A 146 1.71 2.49 13.36
N LEU A 147 2.45 2.07 12.34
CA LEU A 147 3.10 0.77 12.29
C LEU A 147 4.61 0.92 12.37
N ARG A 148 5.28 -0.10 12.90
CA ARG A 148 6.74 -0.18 12.88
C ARG A 148 7.24 -0.56 11.50
N GLN A 149 8.22 0.16 10.99
CA GLN A 149 8.90 -0.20 9.74
C GLN A 149 9.72 -1.47 9.93
N ARG A 150 9.78 -2.30 8.90
CA ARG A 150 10.70 -3.44 8.84
C ARG A 150 12.04 -3.01 8.28
N THR A 151 13.12 -3.57 8.83
CA THR A 151 14.50 -3.30 8.45
C THR A 151 15.21 -4.51 7.84
N ASP A 152 14.53 -5.64 7.77
CA ASP A 152 15.00 -6.94 7.28
C ASP A 152 14.65 -7.21 5.80
N GLY A 153 14.32 -6.17 5.04
CA GLY A 153 13.79 -6.29 3.69
C GLY A 153 14.70 -7.08 2.75
N LEU A 154 16.00 -6.78 2.74
CA LEU A 154 16.97 -7.45 1.85
C LEU A 154 17.16 -8.93 2.23
N GLN A 155 17.20 -9.24 3.53
CA GLN A 155 17.26 -10.62 4.02
C GLN A 155 16.02 -11.42 3.58
N ARG A 156 14.84 -10.82 3.68
CA ARG A 156 13.58 -11.45 3.25
C ARG A 156 13.50 -11.64 1.74
N LEU A 157 14.06 -10.72 0.94
CA LEU A 157 14.20 -10.88 -0.52
C LEU A 157 15.09 -12.07 -0.85
N THR A 158 16.22 -12.23 -0.16
CA THR A 158 17.12 -13.38 -0.32
C THR A 158 16.42 -14.70 0.04
N GLN A 159 15.68 -14.73 1.14
CA GLN A 159 14.87 -15.91 1.52
C GLN A 159 13.79 -16.24 0.47
N ALA A 160 13.15 -15.21 -0.09
CA ALA A 160 12.17 -15.38 -1.15
C ALA A 160 12.79 -15.95 -2.44
N ALA A 161 14.02 -15.55 -2.78
CA ALA A 161 14.77 -16.13 -3.90
C ALA A 161 15.06 -17.63 -3.70
N GLN A 162 15.36 -18.03 -2.50
CA GLN A 162 15.65 -19.44 -2.17
C GLN A 162 14.40 -20.33 -2.16
N SER A 163 13.22 -19.75 -2.00
CA SER A 163 11.97 -20.51 -1.87
C SER A 163 11.32 -20.88 -3.20
N GLN A 164 11.83 -20.40 -4.34
CA GLN A 164 11.25 -20.65 -5.66
C GLN A 164 12.33 -20.97 -6.69
N PRO A 165 12.06 -21.89 -7.64
CA PRO A 165 13.04 -22.27 -8.67
C PRO A 165 13.28 -21.13 -9.70
N ASN A 166 12.24 -20.35 -10.01
CA ASN A 166 12.30 -19.24 -10.96
C ASN A 166 11.83 -17.94 -10.31
N PRO A 167 12.63 -17.37 -9.34
CA PRO A 167 12.23 -16.16 -8.65
C PRO A 167 12.14 -14.97 -9.62
N LEU A 168 11.12 -14.13 -9.39
CA LEU A 168 10.90 -12.89 -10.12
C LEU A 168 11.02 -11.73 -9.14
N PHE A 169 11.93 -10.82 -9.42
CA PHE A 169 12.04 -9.57 -8.70
C PHE A 169 11.83 -8.39 -9.63
N VAL A 170 11.34 -7.29 -9.09
CA VAL A 170 11.21 -6.03 -9.81
C VAL A 170 12.09 -4.99 -9.14
N LEU A 171 12.95 -4.34 -9.91
CA LEU A 171 13.74 -3.21 -9.45
C LEU A 171 13.28 -1.95 -10.17
N PHE A 172 12.91 -0.93 -9.40
CA PHE A 172 12.54 0.37 -9.93
C PHE A 172 13.71 1.34 -9.71
N ASP A 173 14.35 1.74 -10.80
CA ASP A 173 15.53 2.63 -10.74
C ASP A 173 15.11 4.07 -10.43
N ARG A 174 15.43 4.54 -9.23
CA ARG A 174 15.21 5.92 -8.78
C ARG A 174 13.77 6.44 -9.00
N PRO A 175 12.71 5.72 -8.59
CA PRO A 175 11.34 6.21 -8.76
C PRO A 175 11.14 7.54 -8.02
N GLN A 176 10.45 8.47 -8.68
CA GLN A 176 10.14 9.78 -8.07
C GLN A 176 8.72 9.84 -7.52
N GLY A 177 7.78 9.22 -8.22
CA GLY A 177 6.37 9.24 -7.85
C GLY A 177 5.99 8.11 -6.87
N PRO A 178 5.58 8.40 -5.61
CA PRO A 178 5.16 7.37 -4.67
C PRO A 178 3.93 6.60 -5.16
N GLY A 179 3.06 7.24 -5.94
CA GLY A 179 1.92 6.58 -6.59
C GLY A 179 2.34 5.55 -7.63
N ASN A 180 3.36 5.85 -8.46
CA ASN A 180 3.92 4.92 -9.44
C ASN A 180 4.58 3.72 -8.75
N LEU A 181 5.35 3.99 -7.68
CA LEU A 181 5.95 2.93 -6.87
C LEU A 181 4.86 2.00 -6.29
N GLY A 182 3.80 2.57 -5.71
CA GLY A 182 2.70 1.78 -5.17
C GLY A 182 1.94 0.98 -6.23
N THR A 183 1.73 1.54 -7.42
CA THR A 183 1.12 0.84 -8.56
C THR A 183 1.98 -0.34 -9.02
N LEU A 184 3.29 -0.14 -9.13
CA LEU A 184 4.24 -1.20 -9.45
C LEU A 184 4.21 -2.32 -8.42
N ILE A 185 4.24 -2.00 -7.12
CA ILE A 185 4.18 -2.97 -6.03
C ILE A 185 2.90 -3.81 -6.11
N ARG A 186 1.77 -3.16 -6.36
CA ARG A 186 0.49 -3.85 -6.52
C ARG A 186 0.51 -4.82 -7.71
N SER A 187 1.06 -4.41 -8.83
CA SER A 187 1.20 -5.25 -10.02
C SER A 187 2.20 -6.39 -9.79
N ALA A 188 3.32 -6.11 -9.11
CA ALA A 188 4.30 -7.12 -8.75
C ALA A 188 3.69 -8.23 -7.87
N ASP A 189 2.87 -7.86 -6.89
CA ASP A 189 2.14 -8.83 -6.07
C ASP A 189 1.12 -9.63 -6.90
N ALA A 190 0.33 -8.95 -7.73
CA ALA A 190 -0.72 -9.57 -8.56
C ALA A 190 -0.16 -10.61 -9.54
N PHE A 191 1.06 -10.41 -10.05
CA PHE A 191 1.73 -11.31 -10.99
C PHE A 191 2.80 -12.20 -10.34
N GLY A 192 2.77 -12.34 -9.01
CA GLY A 192 3.57 -13.33 -8.29
C GLY A 192 5.06 -13.00 -8.18
N ALA A 193 5.46 -11.73 -8.28
CA ALA A 193 6.83 -11.35 -7.99
C ALA A 193 7.19 -11.66 -6.53
N CYS A 194 8.42 -12.12 -6.31
CA CYS A 194 8.95 -12.46 -4.99
C CYS A 194 9.21 -11.23 -4.13
N GLY A 195 9.42 -10.07 -4.76
CA GLY A 195 9.63 -8.81 -4.05
C GLY A 195 10.02 -7.66 -4.96
N VAL A 196 10.14 -6.47 -4.36
CA VAL A 196 10.42 -5.22 -5.06
C VAL A 196 11.65 -4.53 -4.46
N LEU A 197 12.51 -4.00 -5.31
CA LEU A 197 13.67 -3.20 -4.93
C LEU A 197 13.57 -1.80 -5.55
N THR A 198 14.17 -0.82 -4.90
CA THR A 198 14.46 0.48 -5.50
C THR A 198 15.95 0.81 -5.32
N THR A 199 16.51 1.63 -6.20
CA THR A 199 17.87 2.11 -6.10
C THR A 199 17.97 3.62 -6.06
N GLY A 200 19.00 4.13 -5.40
CA GLY A 200 19.34 5.54 -5.35
C GLY A 200 18.30 6.40 -4.64
N HIS A 201 18.21 7.69 -5.03
CA HIS A 201 17.22 8.60 -4.46
C HIS A 201 15.81 8.27 -4.97
N ALA A 202 15.14 7.38 -4.26
CA ALA A 202 13.85 6.81 -4.62
C ALA A 202 12.72 7.37 -3.76
N ALA A 203 11.47 7.28 -4.26
CA ALA A 203 10.27 7.47 -3.48
C ALA A 203 10.26 6.53 -2.27
N ASP A 204 9.67 6.97 -1.17
CA ASP A 204 9.59 6.21 0.07
C ASP A 204 8.48 5.14 -0.02
N PHE A 205 8.82 3.87 0.22
CA PHE A 205 7.85 2.78 0.33
C PHE A 205 6.77 3.05 1.40
N TYR A 206 7.13 3.77 2.45
CA TYR A 206 6.25 4.10 3.56
C TYR A 206 5.53 5.44 3.40
N ASP A 207 5.62 6.07 2.23
CA ASP A 207 4.83 7.26 1.92
C ASP A 207 3.34 6.92 1.88
N PRO A 208 2.45 7.72 2.51
CA PRO A 208 1.01 7.46 2.49
C PRO A 208 0.40 7.34 1.09
N GLN A 209 0.93 8.05 0.09
CA GLN A 209 0.48 7.91 -1.30
C GLN A 209 0.90 6.56 -1.89
N CYS A 210 2.12 6.10 -1.59
CA CYS A 210 2.58 4.77 -1.98
C CYS A 210 1.71 3.70 -1.31
N LEU A 211 1.56 3.75 0.01
CA LEU A 211 0.74 2.80 0.77
C LEU A 211 -0.70 2.74 0.26
N ARG A 212 -1.28 3.88 -0.09
CA ARG A 212 -2.64 3.95 -0.68
C ARG A 212 -2.70 3.26 -2.04
N ALA A 213 -1.73 3.51 -2.91
CA ALA A 213 -1.69 2.94 -4.26
C ALA A 213 -1.48 1.43 -4.26
N THR A 214 -0.78 0.88 -3.24
CA THR A 214 -0.60 -0.57 -3.07
C THR A 214 -1.88 -1.31 -2.67
N ILE A 215 -2.88 -0.62 -2.12
CA ILE A 215 -4.09 -1.24 -1.52
C ILE A 215 -3.71 -2.34 -0.50
N GLY A 216 -2.57 -2.19 0.19
CA GLY A 216 -2.12 -3.14 1.22
C GLY A 216 -1.20 -4.26 0.73
N THR A 217 -0.99 -4.44 -0.58
CA THR A 217 -0.11 -5.51 -1.11
C THR A 217 1.36 -5.34 -0.68
N LEU A 218 1.79 -4.12 -0.33
CA LEU A 218 3.11 -3.89 0.28
C LEU A 218 3.36 -4.79 1.49
N PHE A 219 2.35 -5.05 2.28
CA PHE A 219 2.50 -5.81 3.52
C PHE A 219 2.76 -7.30 3.27
N ALA A 220 2.36 -7.81 2.12
CA ALA A 220 2.46 -9.22 1.74
C ALA A 220 3.85 -9.61 1.21
N ARG A 221 4.58 -8.69 0.58
CA ARG A 221 5.83 -8.97 -0.12
C ARG A 221 7.03 -8.28 0.53
N PRO A 222 8.23 -8.87 0.45
CA PRO A 222 9.44 -8.18 0.85
C PRO A 222 9.81 -7.07 -0.14
N PHE A 223 10.40 -6.01 0.38
CA PHE A 223 10.94 -4.92 -0.41
C PHE A 223 12.16 -4.32 0.28
N ALA A 224 13.04 -3.69 -0.51
CA ALA A 224 14.20 -2.98 -0.01
C ALA A 224 14.51 -1.74 -0.85
N ALA A 225 14.94 -0.67 -0.20
CA ALA A 225 15.58 0.47 -0.84
C ALA A 225 17.10 0.31 -0.71
N LEU A 226 17.80 0.32 -1.82
CA LEU A 226 19.25 0.22 -1.91
C LEU A 226 19.82 1.59 -2.29
N GLU A 227 21.00 1.89 -1.80
CA GLU A 227 21.61 3.21 -2.04
C GLU A 227 22.12 3.34 -3.46
N SER A 228 22.62 2.25 -4.04
CA SER A 228 23.26 2.27 -5.35
C SER A 228 22.84 1.09 -6.23
N MET A 229 23.14 1.20 -7.53
CA MET A 229 23.06 0.10 -8.48
C MET A 229 24.01 -1.04 -8.06
N GLN A 230 25.21 -0.71 -7.56
CA GLN A 230 26.18 -1.72 -7.17
C GLN A 230 25.66 -2.60 -6.04
N ASP A 231 24.99 -2.03 -5.03
CA ASP A 231 24.37 -2.81 -3.95
C ASP A 231 23.34 -3.82 -4.48
N ALA A 232 22.61 -3.43 -5.52
CA ALA A 232 21.62 -4.32 -6.14
C ALA A 232 22.30 -5.44 -6.96
N LEU A 233 23.38 -5.13 -7.66
CA LEU A 233 24.16 -6.13 -8.41
C LEU A 233 24.86 -7.11 -7.45
N ASP A 234 25.44 -6.60 -6.38
CA ASP A 234 26.10 -7.43 -5.35
C ASP A 234 25.08 -8.35 -4.67
N TRP A 235 23.89 -7.83 -4.35
CA TRP A 235 22.82 -8.65 -3.83
C TRP A 235 22.39 -9.73 -4.85
N ALA A 236 22.18 -9.38 -6.11
CA ALA A 236 21.79 -10.33 -7.14
C ALA A 236 22.86 -11.41 -7.35
N ALA A 237 24.14 -11.04 -7.31
CA ALA A 237 25.27 -11.97 -7.41
C ALA A 237 25.39 -12.90 -6.19
N SER A 238 24.90 -12.49 -5.01
CA SER A 238 24.91 -13.29 -3.78
C SER A 238 23.84 -14.39 -3.75
N LEU A 239 22.88 -14.37 -4.69
CA LEU A 239 21.80 -15.34 -4.72
C LEU A 239 22.28 -16.71 -5.23
N PRO A 240 21.63 -17.82 -4.82
CA PRO A 240 22.00 -19.16 -5.25
C PRO A 240 21.66 -19.43 -6.72
N VAL A 241 20.87 -18.56 -7.36
CA VAL A 241 20.47 -18.64 -8.77
C VAL A 241 20.81 -17.33 -9.47
N ARG A 242 21.36 -17.43 -10.68
CA ARG A 242 21.62 -16.25 -11.50
C ARG A 242 20.31 -15.70 -12.04
N LEU A 243 20.05 -14.42 -11.77
CA LEU A 243 18.90 -13.72 -12.34
C LEU A 243 19.24 -13.22 -13.75
N ASN A 244 18.35 -13.42 -14.71
CA ASN A 244 18.35 -12.74 -15.99
C ASN A 244 17.91 -11.29 -15.79
N ILE A 245 18.80 -10.32 -16.04
CA ILE A 245 18.55 -8.89 -15.82
C ILE A 245 17.88 -8.32 -17.07
N VAL A 246 16.58 -8.10 -17.02
CA VAL A 246 15.76 -7.62 -18.14
C VAL A 246 15.41 -6.16 -17.92
N GLY A 247 16.05 -5.26 -18.68
CA GLY A 247 15.73 -3.83 -18.67
C GLY A 247 14.58 -3.50 -19.60
N THR A 248 13.81 -2.48 -19.25
CA THR A 248 12.72 -1.96 -20.08
C THR A 248 13.04 -0.56 -20.60
N SER A 249 12.92 -0.35 -21.91
CA SER A 249 13.18 0.94 -22.55
C SER A 249 12.38 1.07 -23.86
N ALA A 250 11.93 2.27 -24.19
CA ALA A 250 11.33 2.54 -25.51
C ALA A 250 12.33 2.30 -26.65
N HIS A 251 13.64 2.34 -26.36
CA HIS A 251 14.74 2.09 -27.29
C HIS A 251 15.35 0.68 -27.12
N GLY A 252 14.57 -0.27 -26.61
CA GLY A 252 15.03 -1.66 -26.48
C GLY A 252 15.39 -2.30 -27.81
N THR A 253 16.31 -3.26 -27.76
CA THR A 253 16.84 -3.96 -28.96
C THR A 253 15.92 -5.05 -29.48
N CYS A 254 15.03 -5.59 -28.64
CA CYS A 254 14.07 -6.63 -28.98
C CYS A 254 12.69 -6.32 -28.41
N LEU A 255 11.66 -6.98 -28.92
CA LEU A 255 10.33 -6.90 -28.33
C LEU A 255 10.27 -7.71 -27.04
N LEU A 256 9.47 -7.25 -26.07
CA LEU A 256 9.31 -7.93 -24.79
C LEU A 256 8.82 -9.39 -24.95
N GLU A 257 7.96 -9.62 -25.90
CA GLU A 257 7.39 -10.95 -26.22
C GLU A 257 8.39 -11.93 -26.86
N GLU A 258 9.52 -11.41 -27.37
CA GLU A 258 10.60 -12.22 -27.97
C GLU A 258 11.63 -12.67 -26.93
N VAL A 259 11.58 -12.11 -25.72
CA VAL A 259 12.51 -12.45 -24.62
C VAL A 259 11.98 -13.68 -23.88
N ASP A 260 12.85 -14.65 -23.60
CA ASP A 260 12.51 -15.75 -22.69
C ASP A 260 12.49 -15.25 -21.23
N LEU A 261 11.30 -15.18 -20.66
CA LEU A 261 11.01 -14.69 -19.30
C LEU A 261 10.57 -15.81 -18.35
N THR A 262 10.76 -17.06 -18.73
CA THR A 262 10.32 -18.23 -17.95
C THR A 262 11.25 -18.55 -16.77
N GLY A 263 12.53 -18.18 -16.87
CA GLY A 263 13.56 -18.41 -15.86
C GLY A 263 13.60 -17.36 -14.73
N PRO A 264 14.60 -17.47 -13.82
CA PRO A 264 14.85 -16.48 -12.77
C PRO A 264 15.08 -15.09 -13.37
N THR A 265 14.33 -14.07 -12.93
CA THR A 265 14.31 -12.77 -13.60
C THR A 265 14.39 -11.61 -12.61
N LEU A 266 15.25 -10.62 -12.91
CA LEU A 266 15.21 -9.28 -12.34
C LEU A 266 14.72 -8.31 -13.40
N LEU A 267 13.45 -7.89 -13.29
CA LEU A 267 12.85 -6.90 -14.18
C LEU A 267 13.26 -5.49 -13.73
N LEU A 268 13.93 -4.74 -14.60
CA LEU A 268 14.29 -3.35 -14.34
C LEU A 268 13.30 -2.39 -14.97
N VAL A 269 12.73 -1.52 -14.17
CA VAL A 269 11.85 -0.42 -14.57
C VAL A 269 12.61 0.89 -14.36
N GLY A 270 12.67 1.72 -15.39
CA GLY A 270 13.40 2.98 -15.35
C GLY A 270 12.64 4.10 -14.67
N ASN A 271 13.36 5.14 -14.25
CA ASN A 271 12.82 6.40 -13.76
C ASN A 271 11.78 6.99 -14.73
N GLU A 272 10.77 7.67 -14.20
CA GLU A 272 9.64 8.20 -14.96
C GLU A 272 10.07 9.23 -16.04
N THR A 273 11.10 10.01 -15.75
CA THR A 273 11.59 11.08 -16.64
C THR A 273 12.76 10.62 -17.52
N PHE A 274 13.72 9.93 -16.92
CA PHE A 274 15.01 9.63 -17.57
C PHE A 274 15.11 8.18 -18.03
N GLY A 275 14.15 7.33 -17.70
CA GLY A 275 14.22 5.88 -17.95
C GLY A 275 15.34 5.22 -17.12
N LEU A 276 15.82 4.09 -17.61
CA LEU A 276 16.95 3.39 -16.99
C LEU A 276 18.24 4.20 -17.13
N SER A 277 19.03 4.25 -16.05
CA SER A 277 20.37 4.86 -16.08
C SER A 277 21.27 4.16 -17.09
N LYS A 278 22.33 4.86 -17.54
CA LYS A 278 23.31 4.28 -18.47
C LYS A 278 23.94 3.01 -17.86
N GLY A 279 24.31 3.07 -16.58
CA GLY A 279 24.87 1.92 -15.88
C GLY A 279 23.93 0.70 -15.92
N TRP A 280 22.63 0.89 -15.64
CA TRP A 280 21.69 -0.21 -15.74
C TRP A 280 21.57 -0.79 -17.16
N LYS A 281 21.53 0.07 -18.19
CA LYS A 281 21.48 -0.39 -19.59
C LYS A 281 22.70 -1.22 -19.98
N GLU A 282 23.87 -0.92 -19.44
CA GLU A 282 25.12 -1.65 -19.69
C GLU A 282 25.18 -2.99 -18.94
N HIS A 283 24.44 -3.14 -17.84
CA HIS A 283 24.39 -4.37 -17.04
C HIS A 283 23.17 -5.25 -17.32
N CYS A 284 22.25 -4.83 -18.20
CA CYS A 284 21.17 -5.70 -18.64
C CYS A 284 21.69 -6.84 -19.50
N ASP A 285 21.21 -8.05 -19.26
CA ASP A 285 21.37 -9.16 -20.20
C ASP A 285 20.53 -8.92 -21.46
N VAL A 286 19.36 -8.29 -21.29
CA VAL A 286 18.44 -7.93 -22.37
C VAL A 286 17.82 -6.56 -22.09
N LEU A 287 17.73 -5.73 -23.14
CA LEU A 287 17.01 -4.47 -23.10
C LEU A 287 15.77 -4.58 -24.01
N ALA A 288 14.61 -4.82 -23.41
CA ALA A 288 13.35 -5.05 -24.12
C ALA A 288 12.53 -3.78 -24.26
N LYS A 289 11.69 -3.74 -25.30
CA LYS A 289 10.71 -2.67 -25.52
C LYS A 289 9.28 -3.21 -25.59
N ILE A 290 8.35 -2.43 -25.08
CA ILE A 290 6.92 -2.58 -25.32
C ILE A 290 6.61 -1.83 -26.62
N PRO A 291 6.00 -2.45 -27.64
CA PRO A 291 5.67 -1.75 -28.88
C PRO A 291 4.61 -0.67 -28.61
N ILE A 292 4.91 0.56 -29.05
CA ILE A 292 4.01 1.71 -28.98
C ILE A 292 3.69 2.12 -30.41
N GLN A 293 2.39 2.14 -30.78
CA GLN A 293 1.96 2.45 -32.15
C GLN A 293 1.39 3.88 -32.27
N GLY A 294 1.09 4.54 -31.17
CA GLY A 294 0.51 5.87 -31.16
C GLY A 294 1.55 6.99 -31.08
N SER A 295 1.08 8.20 -30.80
CA SER A 295 1.92 9.40 -30.64
C SER A 295 2.66 9.47 -29.30
N ALA A 296 2.36 8.59 -28.35
CA ALA A 296 3.03 8.57 -27.06
C ALA A 296 4.49 8.11 -27.23
N SER A 297 5.43 8.87 -26.67
CA SER A 297 6.86 8.52 -26.67
C SER A 297 7.22 7.45 -25.62
N SER A 298 6.39 7.29 -24.60
CA SER A 298 6.58 6.33 -23.49
C SER A 298 5.26 6.05 -22.78
N LEU A 299 5.24 5.00 -21.96
CA LEU A 299 4.15 4.69 -21.04
C LEU A 299 4.51 5.17 -19.64
N ASN A 300 3.48 5.39 -18.80
CA ASN A 300 3.69 5.57 -17.37
C ASN A 300 4.46 4.35 -16.82
N ALA A 301 5.44 4.59 -15.93
CA ALA A 301 6.32 3.55 -15.42
C ALA A 301 5.58 2.40 -14.73
N GLY A 302 4.54 2.69 -13.93
CA GLY A 302 3.71 1.67 -13.31
C GLY A 302 2.90 0.85 -14.31
N CYS A 303 2.39 1.50 -15.38
CA CYS A 303 1.69 0.82 -16.47
C CYS A 303 2.65 -0.07 -17.28
N ALA A 304 3.83 0.43 -17.62
CA ALA A 304 4.86 -0.35 -18.31
C ALA A 304 5.26 -1.57 -17.49
N ALA A 305 5.51 -1.40 -16.19
CA ALA A 305 5.80 -2.51 -15.28
C ALA A 305 4.67 -3.54 -15.26
N SER A 306 3.41 -3.12 -15.26
CA SER A 306 2.25 -4.03 -15.26
C SER A 306 2.17 -4.88 -16.53
N ILE A 307 2.46 -4.27 -17.68
CA ILE A 307 2.51 -4.98 -18.98
C ILE A 307 3.63 -6.02 -18.99
N CYS A 308 4.83 -5.63 -18.53
CA CYS A 308 5.97 -6.55 -18.46
C CYS A 308 5.69 -7.73 -17.51
N LEU A 309 5.13 -7.45 -16.34
CA LEU A 309 4.78 -8.47 -15.35
C LEU A 309 3.70 -9.41 -15.87
N TYR A 310 2.69 -8.89 -16.58
CA TYR A 310 1.68 -9.73 -17.24
C TYR A 310 2.31 -10.65 -18.28
N GLU A 311 3.24 -10.15 -19.10
CA GLU A 311 3.91 -10.95 -20.12
C GLU A 311 4.77 -12.06 -19.47
N ILE A 312 5.51 -11.76 -18.41
CA ILE A 312 6.27 -12.74 -17.63
C ILE A 312 5.33 -13.84 -17.10
N ASP A 313 4.23 -13.45 -16.47
CA ASP A 313 3.23 -14.40 -15.95
C ASP A 313 2.60 -15.22 -17.09
N ARG A 314 2.28 -14.60 -18.23
CA ARG A 314 1.74 -15.28 -19.40
C ARG A 314 2.67 -16.39 -19.91
N GLN A 315 3.96 -16.07 -20.09
CA GLN A 315 4.96 -17.04 -20.55
C GLN A 315 5.14 -18.18 -19.54
N ARG A 316 5.27 -17.86 -18.25
CA ARG A 316 5.40 -18.86 -17.18
C ARG A 316 4.21 -19.78 -17.08
N ARG A 317 2.99 -19.27 -17.20
CA ARG A 317 1.76 -20.08 -17.23
C ARG A 317 1.70 -20.98 -18.48
N GLN A 318 2.20 -20.53 -19.61
CA GLN A 318 2.27 -21.36 -20.83
C GLN A 318 3.30 -22.48 -20.67
N ALA A 319 4.50 -22.17 -20.17
CA ALA A 319 5.54 -23.16 -19.89
C ALA A 319 5.06 -24.21 -18.88
N GLY A 320 4.36 -23.81 -17.81
CA GLY A 320 3.78 -24.74 -16.83
C GLY A 320 2.64 -25.61 -17.36
N ARG A 321 1.92 -25.18 -18.41
CA ARG A 321 0.89 -25.98 -19.09
C ARG A 321 1.47 -27.00 -20.07
N ALA A 322 2.68 -26.77 -20.53
CA ALA A 322 3.39 -27.72 -21.39
C ALA A 322 3.87 -28.98 -20.62
N VAL A 323 3.81 -28.96 -19.28
CA VAL A 323 4.08 -30.13 -18.43
C VAL A 323 2.76 -30.90 -18.24
N PRO A 324 2.59 -32.13 -18.75
CA PRO A 324 1.38 -32.92 -18.56
C PRO A 324 1.19 -33.22 -17.06
N GLY A 325 0.14 -32.67 -16.45
CA GLY A 325 -0.25 -32.99 -15.07
C GLY A 325 -0.55 -31.82 -14.12
N ALA A 326 -0.38 -30.56 -14.51
CA ALA A 326 -0.70 -29.43 -13.65
C ALA A 326 -2.21 -29.13 -13.64
N THR A 327 -2.92 -29.63 -12.64
CA THR A 327 -4.34 -29.29 -12.40
C THR A 327 -4.44 -27.86 -11.87
N CYS A 328 -5.12 -27.01 -12.63
CA CYS A 328 -5.39 -25.62 -12.26
C CYS A 328 -6.35 -25.57 -11.04
N CYS A 329 -5.85 -25.26 -9.86
CA CYS A 329 -6.70 -24.88 -8.74
C CYS A 329 -7.35 -23.51 -9.02
N ARG A 330 -8.62 -23.52 -9.40
CA ARG A 330 -9.46 -22.31 -9.42
C ARG A 330 -9.70 -21.88 -7.96
N ALA A 331 -9.10 -20.78 -7.56
CA ALA A 331 -9.57 -20.07 -6.39
C ALA A 331 -10.86 -19.35 -6.77
N SER A 332 -11.97 -19.72 -6.12
CA SER A 332 -13.23 -18.99 -6.19
C SER A 332 -13.09 -17.67 -5.41
N TYR A 333 -13.42 -16.58 -6.06
CA TYR A 333 -13.52 -15.23 -5.48
C TYR A 333 -14.86 -15.10 -4.73
#